data_98df3d0643b02b262b529621ef442efb
#
_entry.id   98df3d0643b02b262b529621ef442efb
#
_cell.length_a   1.000
_cell.length_b   1.000
_cell.length_c   1.000
_cell.angle_alpha   90.00
_cell.angle_beta   90.00
_cell.angle_gamma   90.00
#
_symmetry.space_group_name_H-M   'P 1'
#
loop_
_entity.id
_entity.type
_entity.pdbx_description
1 polymer ?
#
loop_
_entity_poly.entity_id
_entity_poly.type
_entity_poly.pdbx_seq_one_letter_code
_entity_poly.pdbx_strand_id
1 'polypeptide(L)'
;WANEQVRIAKSKTVNVNLDDVRQTMAGTHQNYKFRKDNEQYVQSVQCSAAEHAVQNKWNVIVSDTNLNPTVRAKWKAFAKEHGYTYKEQNFFTEFKKDKTFEHEFFAVKAFVKQCKERNILRSKVVPEEIINDMAMKYFFTFQKVHNTPEVLASSEEYIIVDIDGTLAHMGSRNPFDESRVIEDAPDPEVILSVLAEAQFLGRKVIIMSGRHETCKEDTIKWLKMHNVPFDHIFMRGENDNRSDDIVKYELYMTHVYGKMNVVKVFDDRSKVVDMWRNLIGLKVFAVADGNF
;
A
#
# COMPACT_ATOMS: atom_id res chain seq x y z
N TRP A 1 17.55 15.31 -11.20
CA TRP A 1 16.78 15.71 -12.38
C TRP A 1 16.55 17.23 -12.40
N ALA A 2 15.84 17.84 -11.45
CA ALA A 2 15.51 19.28 -11.49
C ALA A 2 16.76 20.18 -11.65
N ASN A 3 17.78 19.98 -10.81
CA ASN A 3 19.03 20.71 -10.92
C ASN A 3 19.76 20.49 -12.24
N GLU A 4 19.66 19.28 -12.82
CA GLU A 4 20.19 19.00 -14.14
C GLU A 4 19.40 19.75 -15.23
N GLN A 5 18.07 19.82 -15.12
CA GLN A 5 17.25 20.61 -16.04
C GLN A 5 17.59 22.11 -15.98
N VAL A 6 17.84 22.65 -14.79
CA VAL A 6 18.33 24.05 -14.63
C VAL A 6 19.67 24.24 -15.34
N ARG A 7 20.61 23.30 -15.16
CA ARG A 7 21.96 23.37 -15.73
C ARG A 7 21.97 23.36 -17.25
N ILE A 8 21.10 22.54 -17.88
CA ILE A 8 21.07 22.38 -19.34
C ILE A 8 20.08 23.33 -20.03
N ALA A 9 19.30 24.10 -19.29
CA ALA A 9 18.30 24.98 -19.85
C ALA A 9 18.95 26.09 -20.70
N LYS A 10 18.39 26.33 -21.90
CA LYS A 10 18.81 27.41 -22.80
C LYS A 10 18.33 28.80 -22.35
N SER A 11 17.32 28.87 -21.48
CA SER A 11 16.76 30.08 -20.89
C SER A 11 16.96 30.10 -19.39
N LYS A 12 16.91 31.30 -18.78
CA LYS A 12 16.99 31.39 -17.32
C LYS A 12 15.89 30.55 -16.67
N THR A 13 16.28 29.64 -15.81
CA THR A 13 15.40 28.66 -15.15
C THR A 13 15.79 28.57 -13.69
N VAL A 14 14.80 28.54 -12.81
CA VAL A 14 15.00 28.38 -11.39
C VAL A 14 14.28 27.12 -10.89
N ASN A 15 14.91 26.38 -9.98
CA ASN A 15 14.26 25.32 -9.23
C ASN A 15 13.79 25.89 -7.88
N VAL A 16 12.50 25.76 -7.58
CA VAL A 16 11.92 26.13 -6.30
C VAL A 16 11.47 24.87 -5.57
N ASN A 17 12.04 24.64 -4.39
CA ASN A 17 11.87 23.41 -3.63
C ASN A 17 11.68 23.72 -2.16
N LEU A 18 10.67 23.12 -1.51
CA LEU A 18 10.38 23.36 -0.09
C LEU A 18 11.50 22.84 0.82
N ASP A 19 12.16 21.73 0.46
CA ASP A 19 13.24 21.17 1.26
C ASP A 19 14.47 22.08 1.28
N ASP A 20 14.77 22.78 0.20
CA ASP A 20 15.87 23.75 0.16
C ASP A 20 15.60 24.93 1.10
N VAL A 21 14.34 25.41 1.15
CA VAL A 21 13.93 26.47 2.10
C VAL A 21 14.03 25.96 3.54
N ARG A 22 13.55 24.74 3.84
CA ARG A 22 13.66 24.12 5.17
C ARG A 22 15.10 24.00 5.62
N GLN A 23 16.00 23.59 4.71
CA GLN A 23 17.42 23.50 5.00
C GLN A 23 18.03 24.87 5.32
N THR A 24 17.67 25.89 4.57
CA THR A 24 18.13 27.25 4.81
C THR A 24 17.68 27.78 6.19
N MET A 25 16.43 27.45 6.60
CA MET A 25 15.92 27.86 7.92
C MET A 25 16.63 27.21 9.10
N ALA A 26 17.01 25.94 8.97
CA ALA A 26 17.48 25.12 10.08
C ALA A 26 18.98 24.77 10.01
N GLY A 27 19.67 25.19 8.97
CA GLY A 27 21.06 24.82 8.66
C GLY A 27 21.20 23.41 8.12
N THR A 28 20.39 22.47 8.60
CA THR A 28 20.30 21.10 8.09
C THR A 28 18.85 20.61 8.06
N HIS A 29 18.56 19.63 7.20
CA HIS A 29 17.22 19.01 7.19
C HIS A 29 16.87 18.30 8.51
N GLN A 30 17.86 17.73 9.20
CA GLN A 30 17.66 17.02 10.46
C GLN A 30 17.22 17.92 11.60
N ASN A 31 17.65 19.18 11.58
CA ASN A 31 17.30 20.17 12.60
C ASN A 31 15.94 20.86 12.34
N TYR A 32 15.35 20.66 11.17
CA TYR A 32 14.09 21.27 10.83
C TYR A 32 12.92 20.62 11.61
N LYS A 33 12.12 21.46 12.26
CA LYS A 33 10.93 21.03 12.97
C LYS A 33 9.68 21.34 12.16
N PHE A 34 8.92 20.32 11.79
CA PHE A 34 7.65 20.45 11.09
C PHE A 34 6.59 21.03 12.02
N ARG A 35 6.37 22.33 11.93
CA ARG A 35 5.37 23.09 12.67
C ARG A 35 4.56 23.91 11.67
N LYS A 36 3.30 24.21 12.00
CA LYS A 36 2.38 24.92 11.10
C LYS A 36 2.92 26.28 10.67
N ASP A 37 3.46 27.05 11.61
CA ASP A 37 4.07 28.37 11.36
C ASP A 37 5.30 28.27 10.45
N ASN A 38 6.19 27.31 10.70
CA ASN A 38 7.36 27.06 9.84
C ASN A 38 6.94 26.68 8.42
N GLU A 39 5.97 25.78 8.26
CA GLU A 39 5.49 25.36 6.94
C GLU A 39 4.80 26.50 6.19
N GLN A 40 4.09 27.40 6.87
CA GLN A 40 3.54 28.59 6.24
C GLN A 40 4.62 29.51 5.69
N TYR A 41 5.69 29.73 6.47
CA TYR A 41 6.85 30.50 6.01
C TYR A 41 7.53 29.84 4.82
N VAL A 42 7.81 28.52 4.90
CA VAL A 42 8.46 27.75 3.82
C VAL A 42 7.66 27.84 2.51
N GLN A 43 6.35 27.72 2.60
CA GLN A 43 5.47 27.85 1.42
C GLN A 43 5.45 29.30 0.87
N SER A 44 5.46 30.30 1.74
CA SER A 44 5.49 31.69 1.29
C SER A 44 6.78 32.04 0.55
N VAL A 45 7.93 31.58 1.05
CA VAL A 45 9.23 31.77 0.39
C VAL A 45 9.25 31.09 -0.99
N GLN A 46 8.76 29.85 -1.09
CA GLN A 46 8.68 29.15 -2.37
C GLN A 46 7.80 29.90 -3.37
N CYS A 47 6.62 30.37 -2.95
CA CYS A 47 5.72 31.15 -3.81
C CYS A 47 6.37 32.46 -4.26
N SER A 48 6.96 33.21 -3.34
CA SER A 48 7.62 34.49 -3.66
C SER A 48 8.79 34.30 -4.62
N ALA A 49 9.57 33.23 -4.47
CA ALA A 49 10.66 32.91 -5.41
C ALA A 49 10.12 32.61 -6.81
N ALA A 50 8.99 31.86 -6.90
CA ALA A 50 8.35 31.59 -8.16
C ALA A 50 7.77 32.86 -8.81
N GLU A 51 7.09 33.72 -8.04
CA GLU A 51 6.57 35.01 -8.51
C GLU A 51 7.67 35.92 -9.03
N HIS A 52 8.76 36.06 -8.31
CA HIS A 52 9.90 36.86 -8.76
C HIS A 52 10.49 36.29 -10.06
N ALA A 53 10.59 35.00 -10.19
CA ALA A 53 11.10 34.36 -11.41
C ALA A 53 10.20 34.64 -12.64
N VAL A 54 8.88 34.50 -12.53
CA VAL A 54 7.97 34.75 -13.64
C VAL A 54 7.89 36.23 -14.02
N GLN A 55 7.98 37.16 -13.07
CA GLN A 55 8.09 38.59 -13.31
C GLN A 55 9.33 38.95 -14.15
N ASN A 56 10.40 38.17 -13.97
CA ASN A 56 11.64 38.33 -14.73
C ASN A 56 11.69 37.46 -15.99
N LYS A 57 10.57 36.82 -16.40
CA LYS A 57 10.45 35.93 -17.55
C LYS A 57 11.37 34.71 -17.48
N TRP A 58 11.61 34.18 -16.28
CA TRP A 58 12.37 32.96 -16.08
C TRP A 58 11.42 31.75 -16.05
N ASN A 59 11.89 30.60 -16.48
CA ASN A 59 11.18 29.34 -16.26
C ASN A 59 11.29 28.89 -14.80
N VAL A 60 10.23 28.24 -14.31
CA VAL A 60 10.17 27.73 -12.96
C VAL A 60 10.01 26.21 -12.97
N ILE A 61 10.84 25.51 -12.24
CA ILE A 61 10.70 24.09 -11.92
C ILE A 61 10.30 23.96 -10.46
N VAL A 62 9.20 23.27 -10.17
CA VAL A 62 8.76 22.95 -8.82
C VAL A 62 9.09 21.49 -8.55
N SER A 63 10.18 21.21 -7.85
CA SER A 63 10.74 19.87 -7.70
C SER A 63 10.35 19.16 -6.40
N ASP A 64 9.25 19.55 -5.77
CA ASP A 64 8.66 18.82 -4.65
C ASP A 64 8.06 17.50 -5.14
N THR A 65 7.65 16.64 -4.21
CA THR A 65 7.00 15.36 -4.57
C THR A 65 5.72 15.55 -5.38
N ASN A 66 4.99 16.67 -5.16
CA ASN A 66 3.79 17.09 -5.91
C ASN A 66 2.74 15.97 -6.15
N LEU A 67 2.68 14.97 -5.26
CA LEU A 67 1.76 13.85 -5.37
C LEU A 67 0.31 14.27 -5.12
N ASN A 68 0.09 15.28 -4.27
CA ASN A 68 -1.24 15.79 -3.97
C ASN A 68 -1.84 16.54 -5.18
N PRO A 69 -3.01 16.12 -5.69
CA PRO A 69 -3.67 16.78 -6.82
C PRO A 69 -3.97 18.26 -6.59
N THR A 70 -4.30 18.66 -5.35
CA THR A 70 -4.59 20.06 -4.98
C THR A 70 -3.35 20.93 -5.16
N VAL A 71 -2.17 20.42 -4.80
CA VAL A 71 -0.89 21.15 -4.99
C VAL A 71 -0.60 21.32 -6.47
N ARG A 72 -0.79 20.27 -7.28
CA ARG A 72 -0.62 20.38 -8.73
C ARG A 72 -1.60 21.37 -9.36
N ALA A 73 -2.86 21.35 -8.93
CA ALA A 73 -3.87 22.31 -9.39
C ALA A 73 -3.49 23.76 -9.07
N LYS A 74 -2.94 24.01 -7.87
CA LYS A 74 -2.40 25.35 -7.49
C LYS A 74 -1.32 25.82 -8.46
N TRP A 75 -0.32 24.98 -8.76
CA TRP A 75 0.75 25.34 -9.67
C TRP A 75 0.29 25.50 -11.12
N LYS A 76 -0.70 24.71 -11.54
CA LYS A 76 -1.35 24.85 -12.86
C LYS A 76 -2.10 26.19 -12.96
N ALA A 77 -2.81 26.59 -11.92
CA ALA A 77 -3.49 27.89 -11.86
C ALA A 77 -2.47 29.04 -11.89
N PHE A 78 -1.41 28.96 -11.09
CA PHE A 78 -0.33 29.91 -11.08
C PHE A 78 0.31 30.09 -12.47
N ALA A 79 0.63 29.02 -13.16
CA ALA A 79 1.18 29.09 -14.52
C ALA A 79 0.22 29.79 -15.50
N LYS A 80 -1.08 29.47 -15.42
CA LYS A 80 -2.11 30.08 -16.26
C LYS A 80 -2.24 31.59 -15.99
N GLU A 81 -2.25 32.00 -14.74
CA GLU A 81 -2.35 33.40 -14.31
C GLU A 81 -1.21 34.26 -14.87
N HIS A 82 -0.02 33.70 -14.91
CA HIS A 82 1.18 34.41 -15.41
C HIS A 82 1.48 34.17 -16.90
N GLY A 83 0.57 33.50 -17.63
CA GLY A 83 0.75 33.25 -19.09
C GLY A 83 1.81 32.19 -19.43
N TYR A 84 2.11 31.27 -18.51
CA TYR A 84 3.08 30.20 -18.70
C TYR A 84 2.41 28.88 -19.12
N THR A 85 3.14 28.10 -19.90
CA THR A 85 2.76 26.73 -20.20
C THR A 85 3.12 25.81 -19.03
N TYR A 86 2.12 25.14 -18.48
CA TYR A 86 2.31 24.15 -17.42
C TYR A 86 2.66 22.78 -18.02
N LYS A 87 3.67 22.11 -17.45
CA LYS A 87 4.06 20.73 -17.80
C LYS A 87 4.30 19.91 -16.55
N GLU A 88 3.88 18.67 -16.57
CA GLU A 88 4.16 17.69 -15.50
C GLU A 88 5.18 16.65 -15.97
N GLN A 89 6.17 16.38 -15.10
CA GLN A 89 7.04 15.22 -15.23
C GLN A 89 6.52 14.14 -14.29
N ASN A 90 5.89 13.10 -14.83
CA ASN A 90 5.39 11.98 -14.04
C ASN A 90 6.39 10.81 -14.10
N PHE A 91 7.14 10.63 -13.01
CA PHE A 91 8.17 9.60 -12.91
C PHE A 91 7.62 8.18 -12.87
N PHE A 92 6.39 7.98 -12.42
CA PHE A 92 5.74 6.67 -12.46
C PHE A 92 5.36 6.29 -13.90
N THR A 93 4.84 7.23 -14.67
CA THR A 93 4.57 7.02 -16.10
C THR A 93 5.84 6.72 -16.87
N GLU A 94 6.91 7.46 -16.63
CA GLU A 94 8.22 7.20 -17.24
C GLU A 94 8.78 5.82 -16.83
N PHE A 95 8.61 5.43 -15.55
CA PHE A 95 9.03 4.12 -15.07
C PHE A 95 8.33 2.97 -15.80
N LYS A 96 7.06 3.14 -16.18
CA LYS A 96 6.28 2.12 -16.88
C LYS A 96 6.54 2.05 -18.38
N LYS A 97 7.11 3.08 -18.99
CA LYS A 97 7.15 3.31 -20.45
C LYS A 97 7.65 2.10 -21.25
N ASP A 98 8.70 1.44 -20.77
CA ASP A 98 9.34 0.34 -21.48
C ASP A 98 9.19 -1.00 -20.70
N LYS A 99 8.16 -1.12 -19.87
CA LYS A 99 7.90 -2.28 -19.02
C LYS A 99 6.47 -2.76 -19.16
N THR A 100 6.30 -4.06 -19.18
CA THR A 100 5.00 -4.72 -19.14
C THR A 100 4.74 -5.24 -17.73
N PHE A 101 3.57 -4.94 -17.19
CA PHE A 101 3.11 -5.46 -15.91
C PHE A 101 1.76 -6.12 -16.11
N GLU A 102 1.58 -7.28 -15.52
CA GLU A 102 0.33 -8.02 -15.54
C GLU A 102 -0.83 -7.21 -14.92
N HIS A 103 -0.51 -6.41 -13.90
CA HIS A 103 -1.48 -5.57 -13.22
C HIS A 103 -0.80 -4.31 -12.65
N GLU A 104 -1.54 -3.19 -12.54
CA GLU A 104 -1.04 -1.90 -12.02
C GLU A 104 -0.47 -2.03 -10.59
N PHE A 105 -1.01 -2.93 -9.78
CA PHE A 105 -0.48 -3.26 -8.46
C PHE A 105 1.01 -3.62 -8.49
N PHE A 106 1.42 -4.49 -9.42
CA PHE A 106 2.83 -4.89 -9.55
C PHE A 106 3.71 -3.75 -10.07
N ALA A 107 3.17 -2.89 -10.93
CA ALA A 107 3.86 -1.69 -11.39
C ALA A 107 4.14 -0.74 -10.22
N VAL A 108 3.16 -0.50 -9.36
CA VAL A 108 3.30 0.33 -8.15
C VAL A 108 4.32 -0.29 -7.18
N LYS A 109 4.24 -1.58 -6.87
CA LYS A 109 5.22 -2.26 -5.99
C LYS A 109 6.64 -2.14 -6.52
N ALA A 110 6.84 -2.37 -7.82
CA ALA A 110 8.16 -2.25 -8.45
C ALA A 110 8.70 -0.82 -8.44
N PHE A 111 7.83 0.17 -8.67
CA PHE A 111 8.20 1.59 -8.59
C PHE A 111 8.58 2.02 -7.19
N VAL A 112 7.79 1.62 -6.17
CA VAL A 112 8.09 1.91 -4.76
C VAL A 112 9.41 1.28 -4.33
N LYS A 113 9.67 0.03 -4.74
CA LYS A 113 10.98 -0.61 -4.52
C LYS A 113 12.12 0.21 -5.09
N GLN A 114 12.01 0.66 -6.35
CA GLN A 114 13.01 1.53 -6.98
C GLN A 114 13.18 2.87 -6.23
N CYS A 115 12.07 3.45 -5.73
CA CYS A 115 12.13 4.68 -4.93
C CYS A 115 12.93 4.46 -3.64
N LYS A 116 12.74 3.33 -2.94
CA LYS A 116 13.48 2.97 -1.73
C LYS A 116 14.97 2.77 -2.02
N GLU A 117 15.30 2.03 -3.07
CA GLU A 117 16.69 1.82 -3.51
C GLU A 117 17.42 3.14 -3.82
N ARG A 118 16.75 4.06 -4.52
CA ARG A 118 17.28 5.40 -4.80
C ARG A 118 17.37 6.27 -3.55
N ASN A 119 16.47 6.09 -2.60
CA ASN A 119 16.44 6.87 -1.35
C ASN A 119 17.69 6.63 -0.51
N ILE A 120 18.23 5.42 -0.46
CA ILE A 120 19.46 5.09 0.27
C ILE A 120 20.66 5.87 -0.25
N LEU A 121 20.67 6.20 -1.55
CA LEU A 121 21.76 6.94 -2.20
C LEU A 121 21.68 8.46 -2.04
N ARG A 122 20.64 8.97 -1.35
CA ARG A 122 20.45 10.41 -1.15
C ARG A 122 21.24 10.91 0.05
N SER A 123 21.68 12.15 -0.03
CA SER A 123 22.25 12.88 1.13
C SER A 123 21.25 13.02 2.27
N LYS A 124 19.95 13.06 1.96
CA LYS A 124 18.82 13.05 2.90
C LYS A 124 18.00 11.79 2.67
N VAL A 125 18.19 10.80 3.52
CA VAL A 125 17.38 9.58 3.51
C VAL A 125 16.04 9.86 4.20
N VAL A 126 14.95 9.51 3.53
CA VAL A 126 13.59 9.58 4.07
C VAL A 126 13.26 8.23 4.72
N PRO A 127 12.65 8.17 5.93
CA PRO A 127 12.21 6.93 6.52
C PRO A 127 11.33 6.12 5.55
N GLU A 128 11.52 4.81 5.52
CA GLU A 128 10.78 3.94 4.57
C GLU A 128 9.27 3.98 4.79
N GLU A 129 8.83 4.16 6.03
CA GLU A 129 7.42 4.30 6.38
C GLU A 129 6.78 5.47 5.62
N ILE A 130 7.48 6.60 5.53
CA ILE A 130 6.96 7.77 4.79
C ILE A 130 6.84 7.49 3.30
N ILE A 131 7.76 6.71 2.72
CA ILE A 131 7.67 6.29 1.31
C ILE A 131 6.46 5.35 1.13
N ASN A 132 6.26 4.42 2.06
CA ASN A 132 5.11 3.51 2.06
C ASN A 132 3.79 4.29 2.19
N ASP A 133 3.69 5.24 3.12
CA ASP A 133 2.51 6.08 3.32
C ASP A 133 2.18 6.91 2.08
N MET A 134 3.18 7.49 1.45
CA MET A 134 3.01 8.20 0.18
C MET A 134 2.51 7.26 -0.93
N ALA A 135 3.07 6.05 -1.02
CA ALA A 135 2.66 5.05 -1.99
C ALA A 135 1.20 4.64 -1.76
N MET A 136 0.84 4.33 -0.51
CA MET A 136 -0.53 3.99 -0.12
C MET A 136 -1.52 5.09 -0.44
N LYS A 137 -1.16 6.33 -0.13
CA LYS A 137 -2.06 7.48 -0.29
C LYS A 137 -2.29 7.89 -1.74
N TYR A 138 -1.28 7.76 -2.62
CA TYR A 138 -1.32 8.38 -3.95
C TYR A 138 -1.21 7.39 -5.12
N PHE A 139 -0.73 6.19 -4.90
CA PHE A 139 -0.53 5.19 -5.95
C PHE A 139 -1.32 3.91 -5.71
N PHE A 140 -1.52 3.52 -4.44
CA PHE A 140 -2.31 2.34 -4.14
C PHE A 140 -3.78 2.66 -4.38
N THR A 141 -4.32 2.09 -5.43
CA THR A 141 -5.75 2.08 -5.70
C THR A 141 -6.20 0.63 -5.70
N PHE A 142 -7.23 0.32 -4.91
CA PHE A 142 -7.92 -0.94 -5.06
C PHE A 142 -8.46 -1.03 -6.48
N GLN A 143 -7.88 -1.91 -7.29
CA GLN A 143 -8.37 -2.16 -8.62
C GLN A 143 -9.15 -3.47 -8.62
N LYS A 144 -10.32 -3.46 -9.26
CA LYS A 144 -11.10 -4.66 -9.45
C LYS A 144 -10.30 -5.64 -10.29
N VAL A 145 -10.13 -6.85 -9.79
CA VAL A 145 -9.43 -7.94 -10.51
C VAL A 145 -10.39 -9.09 -10.75
N HIS A 146 -10.12 -9.88 -11.78
CA HIS A 146 -10.78 -11.16 -11.91
C HIS A 146 -10.11 -12.15 -10.97
N ASN A 147 -10.92 -12.86 -10.19
CA ASN A 147 -10.44 -13.83 -9.22
C ASN A 147 -9.48 -14.86 -9.84
N THR A 148 -9.90 -15.48 -10.92
CA THR A 148 -9.17 -16.60 -11.51
C THR A 148 -9.14 -16.47 -13.03
N PRO A 149 -7.94 -16.46 -13.66
CA PRO A 149 -7.86 -16.63 -15.10
C PRO A 149 -8.54 -17.93 -15.56
N GLU A 150 -9.16 -17.92 -16.73
CA GLU A 150 -9.84 -19.12 -17.29
C GLU A 150 -8.95 -20.37 -17.31
N VAL A 151 -7.66 -20.20 -17.57
CA VAL A 151 -6.66 -21.27 -17.57
C VAL A 151 -6.54 -22.00 -16.23
N LEU A 152 -6.82 -21.30 -15.12
CA LEU A 152 -6.78 -21.88 -13.77
C LEU A 152 -8.12 -22.47 -13.32
N ALA A 153 -9.22 -22.17 -14.00
CA ALA A 153 -10.56 -22.66 -13.62
C ALA A 153 -10.69 -24.20 -13.65
N SER A 154 -9.84 -24.88 -14.41
CA SER A 154 -9.77 -26.35 -14.47
C SER A 154 -8.74 -26.98 -13.51
N SER A 155 -8.02 -26.17 -12.76
CA SER A 155 -6.98 -26.61 -11.83
C SER A 155 -7.54 -26.97 -10.45
N GLU A 156 -6.66 -27.41 -9.55
CA GLU A 156 -6.97 -27.70 -8.16
C GLU A 156 -7.66 -26.49 -7.49
N GLU A 157 -8.75 -26.74 -6.78
CA GLU A 157 -9.54 -25.72 -6.10
C GLU A 157 -8.98 -25.38 -4.72
N TYR A 158 -8.99 -24.11 -4.40
CA TYR A 158 -8.55 -23.57 -3.11
C TYR A 158 -9.68 -22.81 -2.40
N ILE A 159 -9.66 -22.85 -1.07
CA ILE A 159 -10.42 -21.94 -0.22
C ILE A 159 -9.47 -21.05 0.57
N ILE A 160 -9.87 -19.81 0.83
CA ILE A 160 -9.17 -18.92 1.77
C ILE A 160 -9.95 -18.89 3.08
N VAL A 161 -9.25 -18.95 4.20
CA VAL A 161 -9.85 -18.94 5.54
C VAL A 161 -9.08 -17.96 6.42
N ASP A 162 -9.82 -17.01 7.02
CA ASP A 162 -9.29 -16.12 8.05
C ASP A 162 -9.20 -16.85 9.41
N ILE A 163 -8.52 -16.23 10.38
CA ILE A 163 -8.36 -16.80 11.73
C ILE A 163 -9.20 -16.03 12.75
N ASP A 164 -8.89 -14.76 13.00
CA ASP A 164 -9.48 -13.98 14.10
C ASP A 164 -10.92 -13.58 13.80
N GLY A 165 -11.85 -14.06 14.63
CA GLY A 165 -13.29 -13.90 14.42
C GLY A 165 -13.89 -14.95 13.48
N THR A 166 -13.07 -15.76 12.81
CA THR A 166 -13.47 -16.81 11.87
C THR A 166 -13.22 -18.21 12.45
N LEU A 167 -11.95 -18.65 12.53
CA LEU A 167 -11.58 -19.94 13.12
C LEU A 167 -11.35 -19.86 14.61
N ALA A 168 -10.95 -18.69 15.10
CA ALA A 168 -10.52 -18.46 16.48
C ALA A 168 -11.18 -17.20 17.06
N HIS A 169 -11.64 -17.32 18.29
CA HIS A 169 -12.21 -16.23 19.06
C HIS A 169 -11.27 -15.81 20.20
N MET A 170 -10.87 -14.55 20.18
CA MET A 170 -10.13 -13.94 21.27
C MET A 170 -10.98 -13.93 22.52
N GLY A 171 -10.46 -14.48 23.61
CA GLY A 171 -11.09 -14.35 24.93
C GLY A 171 -10.86 -12.96 25.52
N SER A 172 -10.22 -12.91 26.70
CA SER A 172 -9.93 -11.65 27.40
C SER A 172 -8.60 -11.00 26.99
N ARG A 173 -7.86 -11.54 26.02
CA ARG A 173 -6.60 -10.91 25.58
C ARG A 173 -6.85 -9.60 24.82
N ASN A 174 -5.89 -8.70 24.90
CA ASN A 174 -5.91 -7.51 24.06
C ASN A 174 -5.76 -7.92 22.59
N PRO A 175 -6.57 -7.39 21.65
CA PRO A 175 -6.47 -7.68 20.21
C PRO A 175 -5.07 -7.46 19.61
N PHE A 176 -4.30 -6.53 20.17
CA PHE A 176 -2.95 -6.20 19.71
C PHE A 176 -1.85 -7.03 20.43
N ASP A 177 -2.21 -7.88 21.40
CA ASP A 177 -1.28 -8.79 22.07
C ASP A 177 -1.32 -10.16 21.40
N GLU A 178 -0.48 -10.34 20.40
CA GLU A 178 -0.38 -11.60 19.65
C GLU A 178 0.51 -12.66 20.36
N SER A 179 1.09 -12.35 21.51
CA SER A 179 1.92 -13.30 22.26
C SER A 179 1.14 -14.49 22.82
N ARG A 180 -0.20 -14.38 22.89
CA ARG A 180 -1.09 -15.36 23.49
C ARG A 180 -2.11 -15.97 22.52
N VAL A 181 -1.85 -15.90 21.20
CA VAL A 181 -2.76 -16.43 20.17
C VAL A 181 -3.02 -17.94 20.31
N ILE A 182 -2.13 -18.66 20.95
CA ILE A 182 -2.27 -20.09 21.22
C ILE A 182 -3.45 -20.41 22.19
N GLU A 183 -3.91 -19.43 22.94
CA GLU A 183 -4.99 -19.55 23.93
C GLU A 183 -6.37 -19.22 23.35
N ASP A 184 -6.45 -18.75 22.11
CA ASP A 184 -7.72 -18.38 21.48
C ASP A 184 -8.65 -19.58 21.37
N ALA A 185 -9.93 -19.38 21.67
CA ALA A 185 -10.93 -20.44 21.63
C ALA A 185 -11.28 -20.80 20.17
N PRO A 186 -11.35 -22.08 19.78
CA PRO A 186 -11.73 -22.46 18.43
C PRO A 186 -13.21 -22.22 18.16
N ASP A 187 -13.57 -21.91 16.90
CA ASP A 187 -14.94 -21.97 16.42
C ASP A 187 -15.20 -23.37 15.80
N PRO A 188 -15.92 -24.26 16.50
CA PRO A 188 -16.10 -25.62 16.03
C PRO A 188 -16.93 -25.70 14.74
N GLU A 189 -17.90 -24.82 14.55
CA GLU A 189 -18.78 -24.84 13.37
C GLU A 189 -18.05 -24.43 12.09
N VAL A 190 -17.21 -23.38 12.19
CA VAL A 190 -16.39 -22.95 11.06
C VAL A 190 -15.31 -23.98 10.76
N ILE A 191 -14.66 -24.55 11.79
CA ILE A 191 -13.65 -25.60 11.62
C ILE A 191 -14.25 -26.82 10.94
N LEU A 192 -15.44 -27.28 11.34
CA LEU A 192 -16.14 -28.39 10.67
C LEU A 192 -16.46 -28.07 9.21
N SER A 193 -16.86 -26.83 8.92
CA SER A 193 -17.11 -26.39 7.54
C SER A 193 -15.83 -26.44 6.68
N VAL A 194 -14.70 -25.98 7.21
CA VAL A 194 -13.39 -26.03 6.54
C VAL A 194 -12.92 -27.48 6.35
N LEU A 195 -13.12 -28.34 7.36
CA LEU A 195 -12.82 -29.76 7.27
C LEU A 195 -13.65 -30.45 6.17
N ALA A 196 -14.94 -30.11 6.04
CA ALA A 196 -15.80 -30.62 4.99
C ALA A 196 -15.30 -30.21 3.60
N GLU A 197 -14.90 -28.96 3.41
CA GLU A 197 -14.31 -28.48 2.16
C GLU A 197 -13.03 -29.27 1.79
N ALA A 198 -12.15 -29.49 2.76
CA ALA A 198 -10.89 -30.18 2.52
C ALA A 198 -11.07 -31.68 2.28
N GLN A 199 -11.86 -32.38 3.14
CA GLN A 199 -11.92 -33.82 3.14
C GLN A 199 -12.92 -34.37 2.12
N PHE A 200 -14.10 -33.73 1.94
CA PHE A 200 -15.13 -34.23 1.04
C PHE A 200 -15.05 -33.67 -0.36
N LEU A 201 -14.61 -32.41 -0.51
CA LEU A 201 -14.49 -31.74 -1.81
C LEU A 201 -13.05 -31.71 -2.32
N GLY A 202 -12.07 -32.15 -1.53
CA GLY A 202 -10.67 -32.22 -1.93
C GLY A 202 -10.02 -30.87 -2.13
N ARG A 203 -10.58 -29.80 -1.54
CA ARG A 203 -10.08 -28.43 -1.68
C ARG A 203 -8.86 -28.18 -0.80
N LYS A 204 -7.89 -27.49 -1.36
CA LYS A 204 -6.74 -26.99 -0.61
C LYS A 204 -7.11 -25.78 0.23
N VAL A 205 -6.48 -25.64 1.39
CA VAL A 205 -6.79 -24.60 2.35
C VAL A 205 -5.64 -23.59 2.44
N ILE A 206 -5.97 -22.33 2.22
CA ILE A 206 -5.07 -21.18 2.40
C ILE A 206 -5.52 -20.44 3.63
N ILE A 207 -4.70 -20.41 4.68
CA ILE A 207 -4.88 -19.49 5.79
C ILE A 207 -4.36 -18.12 5.38
N MET A 208 -5.20 -17.09 5.49
CA MET A 208 -4.80 -15.71 5.19
C MET A 208 -5.26 -14.78 6.32
N SER A 209 -4.32 -14.35 7.16
CA SER A 209 -4.61 -13.67 8.41
C SER A 209 -3.97 -12.29 8.52
N GLY A 210 -4.66 -11.39 9.23
CA GLY A 210 -4.15 -10.09 9.65
C GLY A 210 -3.12 -10.15 10.79
N ARG A 211 -2.90 -11.31 11.41
CA ARG A 211 -1.84 -11.50 12.43
C ARG A 211 -0.46 -11.29 11.84
N HIS A 212 0.47 -10.73 12.64
CA HIS A 212 1.85 -10.53 12.19
C HIS A 212 2.61 -11.87 12.07
N GLU A 213 3.57 -11.94 11.16
CA GLU A 213 4.44 -13.11 10.97
C GLU A 213 5.24 -13.47 12.24
N THR A 214 5.40 -12.54 13.17
CA THR A 214 6.05 -12.77 14.46
C THR A 214 5.37 -13.85 15.32
N CYS A 215 4.04 -14.02 15.20
CA CYS A 215 3.28 -15.07 15.93
C CYS A 215 2.96 -16.29 15.04
N LYS A 216 3.61 -16.45 13.88
CA LYS A 216 3.31 -17.51 12.91
C LYS A 216 3.49 -18.92 13.48
N GLU A 217 4.54 -19.14 14.24
CA GLU A 217 4.79 -20.45 14.83
C GLU A 217 3.69 -20.88 15.80
N ASP A 218 3.25 -19.97 16.68
CA ASP A 218 2.17 -20.25 17.61
C ASP A 218 0.81 -20.36 16.91
N THR A 219 0.60 -19.59 15.85
CA THR A 219 -0.57 -19.76 14.97
C THR A 219 -0.59 -21.15 14.33
N ILE A 220 0.53 -21.65 13.82
CA ILE A 220 0.64 -22.99 13.24
C ILE A 220 0.41 -24.07 14.30
N LYS A 221 0.93 -23.90 15.51
CA LYS A 221 0.66 -24.82 16.63
C LYS A 221 -0.83 -24.86 16.97
N TRP A 222 -1.47 -23.68 17.03
CA TRP A 222 -2.91 -23.57 17.28
C TRP A 222 -3.74 -24.30 16.20
N LEU A 223 -3.45 -24.07 14.91
CA LEU A 223 -4.13 -24.74 13.81
C LEU A 223 -4.02 -26.27 13.92
N LYS A 224 -2.82 -26.79 14.22
CA LYS A 224 -2.58 -28.22 14.42
C LYS A 224 -3.31 -28.79 15.63
N MET A 225 -3.31 -28.07 16.75
CA MET A 225 -3.97 -28.47 17.99
C MET A 225 -5.49 -28.64 17.80
N HIS A 226 -6.09 -27.79 16.95
CA HIS A 226 -7.52 -27.83 16.65
C HIS A 226 -7.85 -28.59 15.35
N ASN A 227 -6.88 -29.34 14.79
CA ASN A 227 -7.04 -30.14 13.57
C ASN A 227 -7.54 -29.34 12.35
N VAL A 228 -7.21 -28.07 12.27
CA VAL A 228 -7.53 -27.25 11.08
C VAL A 228 -6.57 -27.60 9.95
N PRO A 229 -7.07 -28.09 8.80
CA PRO A 229 -6.21 -28.39 7.65
C PRO A 229 -5.74 -27.10 7.01
N PHE A 230 -4.49 -27.06 6.55
CA PHE A 230 -3.98 -25.98 5.72
C PHE A 230 -2.81 -26.43 4.85
N ASP A 231 -2.75 -25.92 3.62
CA ASP A 231 -1.68 -26.14 2.66
C ASP A 231 -0.75 -24.92 2.59
N HIS A 232 -1.32 -23.74 2.76
CA HIS A 232 -0.56 -22.48 2.76
C HIS A 232 -0.99 -21.58 3.92
N ILE A 233 -0.05 -20.76 4.41
CA ILE A 233 -0.32 -19.74 5.42
C ILE A 233 0.39 -18.43 5.03
N PHE A 234 -0.39 -17.38 4.83
CA PHE A 234 0.06 -16.03 4.52
C PHE A 234 -0.40 -15.08 5.62
N MET A 235 0.53 -14.35 6.19
CA MET A 235 0.30 -13.48 7.33
C MET A 235 0.86 -12.07 7.05
N ARG A 236 0.43 -11.12 7.85
CA ARG A 236 0.88 -9.72 7.82
C ARG A 236 2.38 -9.62 8.11
N GLY A 237 3.10 -8.79 7.37
CA GLY A 237 4.51 -8.49 7.66
C GLY A 237 4.70 -7.85 9.04
N GLU A 238 5.86 -8.08 9.67
CA GLU A 238 6.17 -7.70 11.06
C GLU A 238 5.88 -6.22 11.40
N ASN A 239 6.15 -5.30 10.50
CA ASN A 239 5.98 -3.86 10.73
C ASN A 239 4.81 -3.26 9.90
N ASP A 240 3.85 -4.08 9.49
CA ASP A 240 2.73 -3.62 8.68
C ASP A 240 1.49 -3.36 9.54
N ASN A 241 1.22 -2.08 9.85
CA ASN A 241 0.07 -1.65 10.66
C ASN A 241 -1.11 -1.15 9.81
N ARG A 242 -1.14 -1.48 8.52
CA ARG A 242 -2.24 -1.09 7.63
C ARG A 242 -3.52 -1.88 7.94
N SER A 243 -4.64 -1.41 7.41
CA SER A 243 -5.94 -2.08 7.54
C SER A 243 -5.93 -3.48 6.91
N ASP A 244 -6.66 -4.44 7.49
CA ASP A 244 -6.68 -5.85 7.07
C ASP A 244 -7.10 -6.05 5.62
N ASP A 245 -8.05 -5.29 5.13
CA ASP A 245 -8.49 -5.33 3.74
C ASP A 245 -7.35 -5.02 2.76
N ILE A 246 -6.48 -4.07 3.12
CA ILE A 246 -5.28 -3.72 2.33
C ILE A 246 -4.26 -4.86 2.39
N VAL A 247 -3.98 -5.36 3.58
CA VAL A 247 -3.00 -6.43 3.80
C VAL A 247 -3.43 -7.70 3.08
N LYS A 248 -4.66 -8.16 3.28
CA LYS A 248 -5.20 -9.36 2.63
C LYS A 248 -5.29 -9.21 1.11
N TYR A 249 -5.65 -8.02 0.60
CA TYR A 249 -5.59 -7.74 -0.84
C TYR A 249 -4.16 -7.90 -1.38
N GLU A 250 -3.15 -7.34 -0.71
CA GLU A 250 -1.75 -7.48 -1.14
C GLU A 250 -1.23 -8.91 -1.04
N LEU A 251 -1.59 -9.64 0.01
CA LEU A 251 -1.24 -11.05 0.15
C LEU A 251 -1.84 -11.88 -0.99
N TYR A 252 -3.12 -11.65 -1.30
CA TYR A 252 -3.79 -12.31 -2.42
C TYR A 252 -3.10 -12.01 -3.75
N MET A 253 -2.86 -10.74 -4.09
CA MET A 253 -2.20 -10.35 -5.34
C MET A 253 -0.78 -10.91 -5.45
N THR A 254 -0.06 -11.01 -4.34
CA THR A 254 1.33 -11.46 -4.33
C THR A 254 1.46 -12.98 -4.44
N HIS A 255 0.59 -13.73 -3.76
CA HIS A 255 0.77 -15.17 -3.57
C HIS A 255 -0.25 -16.03 -4.30
N VAL A 256 -1.45 -15.51 -4.56
CA VAL A 256 -2.61 -16.31 -5.03
C VAL A 256 -3.01 -15.92 -6.45
N TYR A 257 -3.14 -14.63 -6.75
CA TYR A 257 -3.59 -14.14 -8.05
C TYR A 257 -2.77 -14.72 -9.21
N GLY A 258 -3.47 -15.28 -10.21
CA GLY A 258 -2.84 -15.92 -11.39
C GLY A 258 -2.13 -17.25 -11.11
N LYS A 259 -2.17 -17.77 -9.88
CA LYS A 259 -1.45 -18.99 -9.46
C LYS A 259 -2.35 -20.08 -8.87
N MET A 260 -3.41 -19.69 -8.16
CA MET A 260 -4.28 -20.61 -7.42
C MET A 260 -5.75 -20.33 -7.74
N ASN A 261 -6.51 -21.38 -8.01
CA ASN A 261 -7.95 -21.29 -8.29
C ASN A 261 -8.75 -21.23 -7.00
N VAL A 262 -8.95 -20.01 -6.47
CA VAL A 262 -9.75 -19.80 -5.25
C VAL A 262 -11.23 -19.78 -5.59
N VAL A 263 -12.01 -20.67 -4.99
CA VAL A 263 -13.46 -20.79 -5.22
C VAL A 263 -14.31 -20.20 -4.11
N LYS A 264 -13.75 -20.00 -2.90
CA LYS A 264 -14.49 -19.56 -1.71
C LYS A 264 -13.58 -18.94 -0.68
N VAL A 265 -14.14 -18.01 0.11
CA VAL A 265 -13.49 -17.40 1.27
C VAL A 265 -14.39 -17.53 2.51
N PHE A 266 -13.78 -17.79 3.69
CA PHE A 266 -14.39 -17.66 5.00
C PHE A 266 -13.74 -16.47 5.71
N ASP A 267 -14.52 -15.46 6.10
CA ASP A 267 -14.04 -14.25 6.75
C ASP A 267 -15.19 -13.63 7.56
N ASP A 268 -14.92 -12.90 8.63
CA ASP A 268 -15.94 -12.28 9.48
C ASP A 268 -16.02 -10.76 9.30
N ARG A 269 -14.88 -10.10 9.03
CA ARG A 269 -14.79 -8.64 9.03
C ARG A 269 -15.41 -8.02 7.78
N SER A 270 -16.52 -7.27 7.95
CA SER A 270 -17.31 -6.69 6.85
C SER A 270 -16.48 -5.98 5.79
N LYS A 271 -15.50 -5.18 6.19
CA LYS A 271 -14.63 -4.46 5.27
C LYS A 271 -13.77 -5.38 4.39
N VAL A 272 -13.31 -6.49 4.94
CA VAL A 272 -12.53 -7.52 4.23
C VAL A 272 -13.46 -8.34 3.34
N VAL A 273 -14.65 -8.71 3.82
CA VAL A 273 -15.70 -9.36 3.05
C VAL A 273 -16.08 -8.54 1.82
N ASP A 274 -16.24 -7.23 1.98
CA ASP A 274 -16.49 -6.31 0.85
C ASP A 274 -15.34 -6.26 -0.15
N MET A 275 -14.11 -6.27 0.32
CA MET A 275 -12.93 -6.35 -0.55
C MET A 275 -12.94 -7.65 -1.35
N TRP A 276 -13.15 -8.81 -0.73
CA TRP A 276 -13.22 -10.10 -1.41
C TRP A 276 -14.33 -10.15 -2.47
N ARG A 277 -15.55 -9.66 -2.13
CA ARG A 277 -16.71 -9.68 -3.02
C ARG A 277 -16.60 -8.68 -4.16
N ASN A 278 -16.28 -7.43 -3.84
CA ASN A 278 -16.43 -6.31 -4.76
C ASN A 278 -15.19 -6.05 -5.60
N LEU A 279 -14.00 -6.31 -5.05
CA LEU A 279 -12.73 -6.06 -5.74
C LEU A 279 -12.17 -7.31 -6.41
N ILE A 280 -12.21 -8.45 -5.73
CA ILE A 280 -11.65 -9.70 -6.25
C ILE A 280 -12.74 -10.57 -6.93
N GLY A 281 -14.00 -10.41 -6.53
CA GLY A 281 -15.11 -11.15 -7.13
C GLY A 281 -15.26 -12.58 -6.61
N LEU A 282 -14.77 -12.85 -5.38
CA LEU A 282 -14.88 -14.17 -4.74
C LEU A 282 -16.22 -14.37 -4.05
N LYS A 283 -16.65 -15.63 -3.97
CA LYS A 283 -17.76 -16.04 -3.11
C LYS A 283 -17.28 -16.05 -1.66
N VAL A 284 -17.93 -15.27 -0.80
CA VAL A 284 -17.56 -15.16 0.62
C VAL A 284 -18.68 -15.67 1.51
N PHE A 285 -18.31 -16.56 2.42
CA PHE A 285 -19.09 -17.00 3.56
C PHE A 285 -18.68 -16.11 4.74
N ALA A 286 -19.44 -15.04 4.95
CA ALA A 286 -19.29 -14.20 6.12
C ALA A 286 -19.80 -14.97 7.34
N VAL A 287 -18.90 -15.36 8.24
CA VAL A 287 -19.22 -16.22 9.38
C VAL A 287 -19.82 -15.44 10.55
N ALA A 288 -19.63 -14.12 10.57
CA ALA A 288 -20.22 -13.19 11.52
C ALA A 288 -20.42 -11.79 10.90
N ASP A 289 -21.16 -10.93 11.62
CA ASP A 289 -21.29 -9.50 11.27
C ASP A 289 -20.16 -8.71 11.95
N GLY A 290 -19.01 -8.64 11.29
CA GLY A 290 -17.78 -8.04 11.78
C GLY A 290 -17.64 -6.54 11.49
N ASN A 291 -18.54 -5.70 12.01
CA ASN A 291 -18.45 -4.24 11.89
C ASN A 291 -17.64 -3.60 13.04
N PHE A 292 -16.40 -4.02 13.24
CA PHE A 292 -15.50 -3.52 14.28
C PHE A 292 -14.09 -3.25 13.75
#